data_e4249a7ab0cf06e93b7135d82bd7c4a5
#
_entry.id   e4249a7ab0cf06e93b7135d82bd7c4a5
#
_cell.length_a   1.000
_cell.length_b   1.000
_cell.length_c   1.000
_cell.angle_alpha   90.00
_cell.angle_beta   90.00
_cell.angle_gamma   90.00
#
_symmetry.space_group_name_H-M   'P 1'
#
loop_
_entity.id
_entity.type
_entity.pdbx_description
1 polymer ?
#
loop_
_entity_poly.entity_id
_entity_poly.type
_entity_poly.pdbx_seq_one_letter_code
_entity_poly.pdbx_strand_id
1 'polypeptide(L)'
;EMSASLVGSEMCIRDRSSRPVCFIDSGIGGSTVLSESLALLPNENYVYFSDSANCPYGDKSDEAIIERCDEIISMLIEKYDCKAIVIACNTASAKASAFLRKKYALPIIAIEPAYKMVYDQNPNGFTLVMATKGTLESEKFHKLYYKYNNHKTALIACVGLADIIEQGDKTRLENYLDETLNEYKGKVQNVVLGCTHYPLAIKEIQKVLGNVNFFNGAKGVSRQLKRVLEEKELLNNEQPRGNILFLDSSPSEEIRNEKLER
;
A
#
# COMPACT_ATOMS: atom_id res chain seq x y z
N GLU A 1 -32.26 36.36 4.62
CA GLU A 1 -32.26 35.33 3.56
C GLU A 1 -30.84 34.79 3.17
N MET A 2 -29.74 35.38 3.69
CA MET A 2 -28.38 34.86 3.41
C MET A 2 -27.85 33.80 4.38
N SER A 3 -28.50 33.54 5.52
CA SER A 3 -28.03 32.59 6.53
C SER A 3 -28.35 31.10 6.24
N ALA A 4 -29.44 30.82 5.50
CA ALA A 4 -29.87 29.45 5.23
C ALA A 4 -29.02 28.70 4.19
N SER A 5 -28.38 29.44 3.25
CA SER A 5 -27.49 28.83 2.23
C SER A 5 -26.14 28.42 2.79
N LEU A 6 -25.58 29.16 3.76
CA LEU A 6 -24.30 28.85 4.41
C LEU A 6 -24.43 27.64 5.34
N VAL A 7 -25.52 27.54 6.11
CA VAL A 7 -25.76 26.38 7.00
C VAL A 7 -25.93 25.08 6.22
N GLY A 8 -26.58 25.11 5.06
CA GLY A 8 -26.70 23.92 4.20
C GLY A 8 -25.37 23.47 3.59
N SER A 9 -24.49 24.40 3.20
CA SER A 9 -23.17 24.08 2.63
C SER A 9 -22.19 23.56 3.69
N GLU A 10 -22.16 24.16 4.88
CA GLU A 10 -21.32 23.69 6.01
C GLU A 10 -21.76 22.32 6.51
N MET A 11 -23.06 22.04 6.60
CA MET A 11 -23.58 20.74 7.01
C MET A 11 -23.26 19.65 5.98
N CYS A 12 -23.31 19.95 4.67
CA CYS A 12 -22.86 19.03 3.60
C CYS A 12 -21.36 18.79 3.60
N ILE A 13 -20.53 19.77 3.95
CA ILE A 13 -19.07 19.64 4.03
C ILE A 13 -18.68 18.80 5.26
N ARG A 14 -19.30 19.07 6.42
CA ARG A 14 -19.11 18.28 7.65
C ARG A 14 -19.46 16.82 7.48
N ASP A 15 -20.57 16.51 6.80
CA ASP A 15 -20.96 15.13 6.50
C ASP A 15 -19.93 14.43 5.62
N ARG A 16 -19.32 15.11 4.64
CA ARG A 16 -18.29 14.55 3.78
C ARG A 16 -16.96 14.29 4.52
N SER A 17 -16.57 15.13 5.46
CA SER A 17 -15.31 14.99 6.19
C SER A 17 -15.33 13.81 7.16
N SER A 18 -16.48 13.44 7.70
CA SER A 18 -16.65 12.29 8.59
C SER A 18 -16.64 10.92 7.89
N ARG A 19 -16.83 10.89 6.55
CA ARG A 19 -16.80 9.65 5.75
C ARG A 19 -15.45 8.98 5.81
N PRO A 20 -15.37 7.64 5.73
CA PRO A 20 -14.10 6.93 5.87
C PRO A 20 -13.19 7.09 4.65
N VAL A 21 -11.89 6.96 4.90
CA VAL A 21 -10.89 6.64 3.88
C VAL A 21 -10.81 5.12 3.78
N CYS A 22 -11.04 4.56 2.58
CA CYS A 22 -10.97 3.13 2.37
C CYS A 22 -9.61 2.72 1.83
N PHE A 23 -8.96 1.77 2.50
CA PHE A 23 -7.73 1.11 2.07
C PHE A 23 -8.06 -0.22 1.43
N ILE A 24 -7.44 -0.52 0.32
CA ILE A 24 -7.51 -1.85 -0.32
C ILE A 24 -6.11 -2.43 -0.49
N ASP A 25 -5.95 -3.69 -0.12
CA ASP A 25 -4.73 -4.47 -0.34
C ASP A 25 -5.07 -5.92 -0.69
N SER A 26 -4.13 -6.64 -1.30
CA SER A 26 -4.29 -8.06 -1.61
C SER A 26 -4.27 -8.96 -0.37
N GLY A 27 -3.80 -8.46 0.78
CA GLY A 27 -3.67 -9.22 2.03
C GLY A 27 -3.42 -8.32 3.23
N ILE A 28 -2.67 -8.83 4.23
CA ILE A 28 -2.34 -8.08 5.46
C ILE A 28 -1.27 -7.00 5.24
N GLY A 29 -0.50 -7.08 4.16
CA GLY A 29 0.66 -6.21 3.93
C GLY A 29 0.34 -4.72 3.94
N GLY A 30 -0.82 -4.33 3.43
CA GLY A 30 -1.29 -2.95 3.42
C GLY A 30 -1.52 -2.33 4.80
N SER A 31 -1.58 -3.15 5.86
CA SER A 31 -1.60 -2.66 7.25
C SER A 31 -0.39 -1.78 7.58
N THR A 32 0.75 -2.02 6.94
CA THR A 32 1.95 -1.17 7.06
C THR A 32 1.71 0.25 6.55
N VAL A 33 0.90 0.41 5.49
CA VAL A 33 0.51 1.71 4.93
C VAL A 33 -0.57 2.37 5.80
N LEU A 34 -1.53 1.60 6.28
CA LEU A 34 -2.57 2.07 7.18
C LEU A 34 -1.96 2.60 8.49
N SER A 35 -1.00 1.88 9.07
CA SER A 35 -0.31 2.29 10.30
C SER A 35 0.36 3.66 10.19
N GLU A 36 1.05 3.95 9.07
CA GLU A 36 1.63 5.26 8.81
C GLU A 36 0.56 6.35 8.62
N SER A 37 -0.58 5.98 8.04
CA SER A 37 -1.70 6.91 7.87
C SER A 37 -2.41 7.21 9.18
N LEU A 38 -2.58 6.22 10.06
CA LEU A 38 -3.11 6.40 11.42
C LEU A 38 -2.23 7.32 12.27
N ALA A 39 -0.90 7.18 12.14
CA ALA A 39 0.04 8.04 12.86
C ALA A 39 -0.02 9.49 12.38
N LEU A 40 -0.26 9.72 11.08
CA LEU A 40 -0.29 11.05 10.48
C LEU A 40 -1.67 11.73 10.55
N LEU A 41 -2.74 10.95 10.48
CA LEU A 41 -4.15 11.37 10.39
C LEU A 41 -5.01 10.59 11.40
N PRO A 42 -4.78 10.76 12.71
CA PRO A 42 -5.42 9.95 13.74
C PRO A 42 -6.94 10.20 13.88
N ASN A 43 -7.44 11.30 13.35
CA ASN A 43 -8.85 11.69 13.44
C ASN A 43 -9.71 11.12 12.31
N GLU A 44 -9.08 10.54 11.27
CA GLU A 44 -9.80 9.97 10.14
C GLU A 44 -10.47 8.65 10.48
N ASN A 45 -11.66 8.41 9.92
CA ASN A 45 -12.27 7.10 9.90
C ASN A 45 -11.68 6.26 8.77
N TYR A 46 -11.42 4.99 9.05
CA TYR A 46 -10.79 4.07 8.10
C TYR A 46 -11.59 2.80 7.90
N VAL A 47 -11.66 2.34 6.67
CA VAL A 47 -12.06 0.98 6.32
C VAL A 47 -10.87 0.32 5.64
N TYR A 48 -10.37 -0.77 6.17
CA TYR A 48 -9.31 -1.57 5.55
C TYR A 48 -9.91 -2.84 4.98
N PHE A 49 -9.76 -3.05 3.68
CA PHE A 49 -10.19 -4.27 3.00
C PHE A 49 -8.98 -5.08 2.57
N SER A 50 -8.84 -6.27 3.15
CA SER A 50 -7.84 -7.28 2.79
C SER A 50 -8.48 -8.28 1.83
N ASP A 51 -7.99 -8.37 0.60
CA ASP A 51 -8.47 -9.35 -0.37
C ASP A 51 -7.71 -10.68 -0.27
N SER A 52 -7.61 -11.21 0.94
CA SER A 52 -6.77 -12.36 1.28
C SER A 52 -7.19 -13.66 0.59
N ALA A 53 -8.47 -13.83 0.24
CA ALA A 53 -8.94 -14.96 -0.55
C ALA A 53 -8.34 -14.98 -1.97
N ASN A 54 -7.87 -13.84 -2.46
CA ASN A 54 -7.28 -13.68 -3.78
C ASN A 54 -5.78 -13.36 -3.75
N CYS A 55 -5.16 -13.35 -2.56
CA CYS A 55 -3.72 -13.16 -2.40
C CYS A 55 -2.94 -14.40 -2.91
N PRO A 56 -1.75 -14.20 -3.55
CA PRO A 56 -1.11 -12.95 -3.94
C PRO A 56 -1.60 -12.40 -5.29
N TYR A 57 -1.52 -11.08 -5.49
CA TYR A 57 -1.82 -10.45 -6.78
C TYR A 57 -0.65 -10.51 -7.78
N GLY A 58 0.55 -10.82 -7.30
CA GLY A 58 1.78 -10.74 -8.10
C GLY A 58 1.81 -11.60 -9.37
N ASP A 59 1.06 -12.70 -9.36
CA ASP A 59 1.04 -13.71 -10.42
C ASP A 59 -0.27 -13.69 -11.25
N LYS A 60 -1.18 -12.75 -10.97
CA LYS A 60 -2.45 -12.60 -11.68
C LYS A 60 -2.30 -11.72 -12.91
N SER A 61 -3.19 -11.94 -13.91
CA SER A 61 -3.25 -11.07 -15.10
C SER A 61 -3.69 -9.64 -14.74
N ASP A 62 -3.33 -8.69 -15.60
CA ASP A 62 -3.69 -7.29 -15.42
C ASP A 62 -5.20 -7.10 -15.40
N GLU A 63 -5.93 -7.79 -16.28
CA GLU A 63 -7.37 -7.74 -16.41
C GLU A 63 -8.05 -8.23 -15.12
N ALA A 64 -7.61 -9.38 -14.59
CA ALA A 64 -8.16 -9.94 -13.35
C ALA A 64 -7.94 -9.02 -12.13
N ILE A 65 -6.78 -8.35 -12.07
CA ILE A 65 -6.49 -7.39 -10.99
C ILE A 65 -7.35 -6.13 -11.13
N ILE A 66 -7.51 -5.61 -12.35
CA ILE A 66 -8.33 -4.42 -12.63
C ILE A 66 -9.78 -4.69 -12.26
N GLU A 67 -10.35 -5.81 -12.77
CA GLU A 67 -11.72 -6.23 -12.49
C GLU A 67 -11.96 -6.40 -10.99
N ARG A 68 -11.05 -7.11 -10.31
CA ARG A 68 -11.18 -7.33 -8.86
C ARG A 68 -11.08 -6.06 -8.04
N CYS A 69 -10.17 -5.16 -8.36
CA CYS A 69 -10.07 -3.86 -7.69
C CYS A 69 -11.33 -3.01 -7.95
N ASP A 70 -11.89 -3.08 -9.13
CA ASP A 70 -13.12 -2.37 -9.49
C ASP A 70 -14.33 -2.86 -8.69
N GLU A 71 -14.50 -4.18 -8.56
CA GLU A 71 -15.54 -4.80 -7.73
C GLU A 71 -15.44 -4.33 -6.27
N ILE A 72 -14.22 -4.41 -5.70
CA ILE A 72 -13.97 -4.02 -4.30
C ILE A 72 -14.28 -2.54 -4.09
N ILE A 73 -13.80 -1.66 -4.97
CA ILE A 73 -14.02 -0.20 -4.85
C ILE A 73 -15.49 0.13 -5.01
N SER A 74 -16.19 -0.49 -5.96
CA SER A 74 -17.63 -0.29 -6.14
C SER A 74 -18.41 -0.65 -4.87
N MET A 75 -18.12 -1.82 -4.30
CA MET A 75 -18.71 -2.28 -3.04
C MET A 75 -18.40 -1.33 -1.87
N LEU A 76 -17.15 -0.86 -1.76
CA LEU A 76 -16.76 0.05 -0.68
C LEU A 76 -17.44 1.42 -0.79
N ILE A 77 -17.62 1.95 -2.01
CA ILE A 77 -18.36 3.20 -2.25
C ILE A 77 -19.82 3.03 -1.89
N GLU A 78 -20.45 1.96 -2.39
CA GLU A 78 -21.89 1.71 -2.17
C GLU A 78 -22.21 1.49 -0.68
N LYS A 79 -21.38 0.71 0.02
CA LYS A 79 -21.69 0.28 1.38
C LYS A 79 -21.20 1.26 2.46
N TYR A 80 -20.10 1.98 2.22
CA TYR A 80 -19.46 2.82 3.24
C TYR A 80 -19.37 4.30 2.85
N ASP A 81 -19.82 4.68 1.66
CA ASP A 81 -19.81 6.06 1.18
C ASP A 81 -18.46 6.77 1.40
N CYS A 82 -17.37 6.10 1.02
CA CYS A 82 -16.01 6.55 1.31
C CYS A 82 -15.67 7.86 0.58
N LYS A 83 -14.88 8.72 1.24
CA LYS A 83 -14.40 10.01 0.68
C LYS A 83 -13.12 9.92 -0.14
N ALA A 84 -12.35 8.87 0.06
CA ALA A 84 -11.11 8.59 -0.68
C ALA A 84 -10.79 7.09 -0.64
N ILE A 85 -10.07 6.62 -1.67
CA ILE A 85 -9.52 5.26 -1.75
C ILE A 85 -8.00 5.33 -1.71
N VAL A 86 -7.39 4.45 -0.92
CA VAL A 86 -5.94 4.17 -0.94
C VAL A 86 -5.72 2.75 -1.44
N ILE A 87 -5.08 2.63 -2.60
CA ILE A 87 -4.62 1.34 -3.11
C ILE A 87 -3.25 1.09 -2.48
N ALA A 88 -3.22 0.30 -1.39
CA ALA A 88 -2.01 0.00 -0.64
C ALA A 88 -1.13 -1.05 -1.34
N CYS A 89 -1.72 -2.00 -2.08
CA CYS A 89 -0.99 -3.02 -2.84
C CYS A 89 -0.18 -2.42 -3.99
N ASN A 90 1.14 -2.67 -4.06
CA ASN A 90 2.00 -2.19 -5.14
C ASN A 90 1.59 -2.77 -6.50
N THR A 91 1.28 -4.06 -6.56
CA THR A 91 0.83 -4.73 -7.79
C THR A 91 -0.50 -4.14 -8.29
N ALA A 92 -1.50 -4.04 -7.43
CA ALA A 92 -2.78 -3.41 -7.77
C ALA A 92 -2.59 -1.94 -8.20
N SER A 93 -1.74 -1.19 -7.50
CA SER A 93 -1.41 0.20 -7.85
C SER A 93 -0.78 0.32 -9.24
N ALA A 94 0.11 -0.60 -9.58
CA ALA A 94 0.78 -0.60 -10.87
C ALA A 94 -0.18 -0.89 -12.04
N LYS A 95 -1.10 -1.84 -11.84
CA LYS A 95 -1.98 -2.37 -12.88
C LYS A 95 -3.32 -1.63 -12.98
N ALA A 96 -3.98 -1.33 -11.87
CA ALA A 96 -5.35 -0.85 -11.85
C ALA A 96 -5.51 0.67 -11.65
N SER A 97 -4.53 1.37 -11.05
CA SER A 97 -4.73 2.75 -10.61
C SER A 97 -5.11 3.74 -11.71
N ALA A 98 -4.59 3.56 -12.92
CA ALA A 98 -4.89 4.45 -14.05
C ALA A 98 -6.34 4.29 -14.55
N PHE A 99 -6.82 3.06 -14.63
CA PHE A 99 -8.20 2.74 -14.98
C PHE A 99 -9.17 3.27 -13.92
N LEU A 100 -8.93 2.97 -12.65
CA LEU A 100 -9.80 3.33 -11.54
C LEU A 100 -9.94 4.85 -11.38
N ARG A 101 -8.84 5.61 -11.56
CA ARG A 101 -8.89 7.09 -11.54
C ARG A 101 -9.72 7.71 -12.66
N LYS A 102 -9.86 7.01 -13.80
CA LYS A 102 -10.74 7.46 -14.88
C LYS A 102 -12.20 7.13 -14.61
N LYS A 103 -12.47 6.02 -13.92
CA LYS A 103 -13.81 5.53 -13.65
C LYS A 103 -14.50 6.25 -12.49
N TYR A 104 -13.75 6.52 -11.41
CA TYR A 104 -14.30 7.06 -10.17
C TYR A 104 -13.93 8.53 -9.95
N ALA A 105 -14.90 9.34 -9.52
CA ALA A 105 -14.70 10.77 -9.28
C ALA A 105 -14.00 11.08 -7.94
N LEU A 106 -14.05 10.14 -6.97
CA LEU A 106 -13.38 10.32 -5.68
C LEU A 106 -11.87 10.19 -5.80
N PRO A 107 -11.10 10.79 -4.87
CA PRO A 107 -9.65 10.67 -4.84
C PRO A 107 -9.18 9.23 -4.72
N ILE A 108 -8.26 8.81 -5.59
CA ILE A 108 -7.60 7.50 -5.53
C ILE A 108 -6.10 7.71 -5.40
N ILE A 109 -5.57 7.40 -4.22
CA ILE A 109 -4.16 7.43 -3.88
C ILE A 109 -3.60 6.00 -4.08
N ALA A 110 -2.49 5.86 -4.78
CA ALA A 110 -1.90 4.57 -5.09
C ALA A 110 -0.43 4.56 -4.68
N ILE A 111 0.01 3.47 -4.04
CA ILE A 111 1.40 3.31 -3.63
C ILE A 111 2.32 3.13 -4.83
N GLU A 112 3.57 3.56 -4.68
CA GLU A 112 4.66 3.28 -5.60
C GLU A 112 5.88 2.78 -4.83
N PRO A 113 6.71 1.90 -5.42
CA PRO A 113 7.99 1.56 -4.83
C PRO A 113 8.81 2.81 -4.52
N ALA A 114 9.43 2.85 -3.34
CA ALA A 114 10.12 4.04 -2.83
C ALA A 114 11.48 4.31 -3.51
N TYR A 115 11.62 3.98 -4.78
CA TYR A 115 12.88 4.08 -5.52
C TYR A 115 13.38 5.53 -5.66
N LYS A 116 12.45 6.48 -5.84
CA LYS A 116 12.81 7.91 -5.83
C LYS A 116 13.45 8.35 -4.50
N MET A 117 13.01 7.78 -3.37
CA MET A 117 13.57 8.14 -2.06
C MET A 117 15.05 7.75 -1.94
N VAL A 118 15.46 6.64 -2.57
CA VAL A 118 16.88 6.25 -2.63
C VAL A 118 17.67 7.29 -3.40
N TYR A 119 17.17 7.71 -4.56
CA TYR A 119 17.80 8.76 -5.36
C TYR A 119 17.99 10.06 -4.57
N ASP A 120 16.98 10.46 -3.80
CA ASP A 120 17.00 11.70 -3.03
C ASP A 120 17.91 11.62 -1.79
N GLN A 121 18.07 10.44 -1.14
CA GLN A 121 18.70 10.30 0.16
C GLN A 121 20.07 9.61 0.11
N ASN A 122 20.27 8.64 -0.77
CA ASN A 122 21.53 7.86 -0.89
C ASN A 122 21.78 7.42 -2.33
N PRO A 123 21.98 8.34 -3.27
CA PRO A 123 22.07 8.04 -4.69
C PRO A 123 23.33 7.22 -5.08
N ASN A 124 24.37 7.21 -4.24
CA ASN A 124 25.64 6.57 -4.56
C ASN A 124 25.73 5.11 -4.08
N GLY A 125 24.81 4.68 -3.21
CA GLY A 125 24.80 3.31 -2.67
C GLY A 125 24.26 2.30 -3.68
N PHE A 126 24.79 1.07 -3.63
CA PHE A 126 24.22 -0.04 -4.39
C PHE A 126 22.84 -0.37 -3.82
N THR A 127 21.85 -0.38 -4.68
CA THR A 127 20.43 -0.54 -4.31
C THR A 127 19.90 -1.88 -4.79
N LEU A 128 19.24 -2.60 -3.89
CA LEU A 128 18.47 -3.78 -4.21
C LEU A 128 16.98 -3.41 -4.18
N VAL A 129 16.28 -3.58 -5.28
CA VAL A 129 14.81 -3.45 -5.35
C VAL A 129 14.20 -4.83 -5.28
N MET A 130 13.52 -5.11 -4.20
CA MET A 130 12.73 -6.32 -3.99
C MET A 130 11.27 -6.00 -4.29
N ALA A 131 10.66 -6.68 -5.26
CA ALA A 131 9.25 -6.45 -5.61
C ALA A 131 8.62 -7.72 -6.19
N THR A 132 7.30 -7.71 -6.38
CA THR A 132 6.63 -8.79 -7.13
C THR A 132 6.96 -8.70 -8.61
N LYS A 133 6.87 -9.82 -9.32
CA LYS A 133 7.07 -9.87 -10.77
C LYS A 133 6.17 -8.84 -11.47
N GLY A 134 4.86 -8.83 -11.17
CA GLY A 134 3.91 -7.90 -11.77
C GLY A 134 4.20 -6.42 -11.50
N THR A 135 4.84 -6.09 -10.36
CA THR A 135 5.29 -4.71 -10.09
C THR A 135 6.49 -4.34 -10.97
N LEU A 136 7.51 -5.19 -11.04
CA LEU A 136 8.74 -4.92 -11.82
C LEU A 136 8.47 -4.83 -13.32
N GLU A 137 7.57 -5.66 -13.86
CA GLU A 137 7.21 -5.68 -15.29
C GLU A 137 6.24 -4.55 -15.68
N SER A 138 5.72 -3.79 -14.71
CA SER A 138 4.77 -2.71 -15.01
C SER A 138 5.42 -1.52 -15.70
N GLU A 139 4.70 -0.92 -16.66
CA GLU A 139 5.14 0.32 -17.32
C GLU A 139 5.38 1.45 -16.31
N LYS A 140 4.59 1.49 -15.24
CA LYS A 140 4.71 2.47 -14.17
C LYS A 140 6.03 2.35 -13.42
N PHE A 141 6.46 1.12 -13.09
CA PHE A 141 7.76 0.88 -12.45
C PHE A 141 8.91 1.18 -13.41
N HIS A 142 8.81 0.78 -14.67
CA HIS A 142 9.82 1.07 -15.69
C HIS A 142 10.05 2.59 -15.82
N LYS A 143 8.99 3.40 -15.92
CA LYS A 143 9.11 4.87 -15.93
C LYS A 143 9.84 5.42 -14.71
N LEU A 144 9.50 4.90 -13.52
CA LEU A 144 10.16 5.28 -12.27
C LEU A 144 11.64 4.87 -12.26
N TYR A 145 11.93 3.65 -12.65
CA TYR A 145 13.29 3.10 -12.71
C TYR A 145 14.18 3.88 -13.68
N TYR A 146 13.76 4.07 -14.94
CA TYR A 146 14.55 4.81 -15.92
C TYR A 146 14.79 6.27 -15.52
N LYS A 147 13.84 6.88 -14.83
CA LYS A 147 13.98 8.27 -14.38
C LYS A 147 15.02 8.46 -13.28
N TYR A 148 15.18 7.49 -12.39
CA TYR A 148 16.00 7.61 -11.18
C TYR A 148 17.16 6.60 -11.09
N ASN A 149 17.38 5.79 -12.13
CA ASN A 149 18.44 4.77 -12.12
C ASN A 149 19.84 5.40 -12.14
N ASN A 150 20.67 4.96 -11.19
CA ASN A 150 22.06 5.38 -11.04
C ASN A 150 23.06 4.32 -11.52
N HIS A 151 22.63 3.32 -12.28
CA HIS A 151 23.41 2.17 -12.77
C HIS A 151 24.03 1.27 -11.64
N LYS A 152 23.61 1.47 -10.39
CA LYS A 152 24.00 0.67 -9.22
C LYS A 152 22.78 0.03 -8.57
N THR A 153 21.91 -0.55 -9.38
CA THR A 153 20.65 -1.13 -8.91
C THR A 153 20.46 -2.53 -9.46
N ALA A 154 20.21 -3.48 -8.56
CA ALA A 154 19.71 -4.80 -8.88
C ALA A 154 18.20 -4.86 -8.64
N LEU A 155 17.48 -5.58 -9.51
CA LEU A 155 16.04 -5.83 -9.40
C LEU A 155 15.81 -7.30 -9.14
N ILE A 156 15.06 -7.65 -8.09
CA ILE A 156 14.68 -9.03 -7.79
C ILE A 156 13.17 -9.16 -7.78
N ALA A 157 12.66 -10.06 -8.61
CA ALA A 157 11.29 -10.53 -8.54
C ALA A 157 11.18 -11.60 -7.45
N CYS A 158 10.67 -11.22 -6.27
CA CYS A 158 10.53 -12.12 -5.13
C CYS A 158 9.22 -12.92 -5.25
N VAL A 159 9.21 -13.89 -6.17
CA VAL A 159 8.03 -14.74 -6.42
C VAL A 159 7.73 -15.59 -5.18
N GLY A 160 6.46 -15.58 -4.72
CA GLY A 160 6.01 -16.34 -3.55
C GLY A 160 6.33 -15.71 -2.19
N LEU A 161 7.20 -14.70 -2.10
CA LEU A 161 7.58 -14.09 -0.80
C LEU A 161 6.39 -13.46 -0.07
N ALA A 162 5.51 -12.78 -0.80
CA ALA A 162 4.31 -12.19 -0.20
C ALA A 162 3.39 -13.24 0.43
N ASP A 163 3.22 -14.38 -0.23
CA ASP A 163 2.43 -15.51 0.25
C ASP A 163 3.05 -16.15 1.51
N ILE A 164 4.37 -16.36 1.51
CA ILE A 164 5.10 -16.88 2.67
C ILE A 164 4.89 -15.98 3.90
N ILE A 165 4.96 -14.65 3.71
CA ILE A 165 4.75 -13.67 4.77
C ILE A 165 3.28 -13.66 5.22
N GLU A 166 2.34 -13.73 4.27
CA GLU A 166 0.90 -13.79 4.56
C GLU A 166 0.53 -15.01 5.41
N GLN A 167 1.16 -16.18 5.13
CA GLN A 167 0.97 -17.42 5.89
C GLN A 167 1.68 -17.41 7.24
N GLY A 168 2.69 -16.55 7.45
CA GLY A 168 3.47 -16.46 8.69
C GLY A 168 4.42 -17.64 8.91
N ASP A 169 4.80 -18.37 7.87
CA ASP A 169 5.76 -19.47 7.94
C ASP A 169 7.21 -18.96 8.05
N LYS A 170 7.68 -18.86 9.28
CA LYS A 170 9.02 -18.32 9.57
C LYS A 170 10.15 -19.15 9.00
N THR A 171 10.04 -20.47 9.04
CA THR A 171 11.10 -21.38 8.54
C THR A 171 11.22 -21.25 7.03
N ARG A 172 10.09 -21.24 6.34
CA ARG A 172 10.07 -21.06 4.89
C ARG A 172 10.54 -19.66 4.49
N LEU A 173 10.21 -18.63 5.29
CA LEU A 173 10.68 -17.27 5.08
C LEU A 173 12.19 -17.16 5.17
N GLU A 174 12.80 -17.71 6.24
CA GLU A 174 14.27 -17.67 6.44
C GLU A 174 14.99 -18.40 5.31
N ASN A 175 14.58 -19.61 4.93
CA ASN A 175 15.14 -20.35 3.81
C ASN A 175 15.04 -19.58 2.49
N TYR A 176 13.86 -19.03 2.17
CA TYR A 176 13.63 -18.25 0.96
C TYR A 176 14.58 -17.04 0.88
N LEU A 177 14.71 -16.31 1.99
CA LEU A 177 15.54 -15.10 2.03
C LEU A 177 17.03 -15.46 1.91
N ASP A 178 17.50 -16.52 2.55
CA ASP A 178 18.87 -16.99 2.43
C ASP A 178 19.20 -17.39 0.98
N GLU A 179 18.33 -18.16 0.33
CA GLU A 179 18.54 -18.57 -1.07
C GLU A 179 18.54 -17.37 -2.02
N THR A 180 17.63 -16.41 -1.79
CA THR A 180 17.41 -15.29 -2.73
C THR A 180 18.39 -14.13 -2.52
N LEU A 181 18.80 -13.85 -1.28
CA LEU A 181 19.54 -12.63 -0.93
C LEU A 181 21.00 -12.84 -0.60
N ASN A 182 21.48 -14.08 -0.39
CA ASN A 182 22.84 -14.35 0.07
C ASN A 182 23.92 -13.78 -0.86
N GLU A 183 23.68 -13.75 -2.17
CA GLU A 183 24.60 -13.16 -3.15
C GLU A 183 24.81 -11.64 -2.96
N TYR A 184 23.85 -10.96 -2.32
CA TYR A 184 23.86 -9.51 -2.06
C TYR A 184 24.42 -9.13 -0.70
N LYS A 185 24.71 -10.12 0.15
CA LYS A 185 25.22 -9.92 1.51
C LYS A 185 26.51 -9.07 1.51
N GLY A 186 26.50 -7.99 2.28
CA GLY A 186 27.59 -7.05 2.40
C GLY A 186 27.87 -6.20 1.16
N LYS A 187 27.11 -6.36 0.08
CA LYS A 187 27.29 -5.60 -1.17
C LYS A 187 26.32 -4.42 -1.31
N VAL A 188 25.09 -4.56 -0.75
CA VAL A 188 24.04 -3.54 -0.87
C VAL A 188 24.06 -2.57 0.30
N GLN A 189 23.74 -1.31 0.05
CA GLN A 189 23.54 -0.27 1.05
C GLN A 189 22.07 0.10 1.21
N ASN A 190 21.27 -0.04 0.15
CA ASN A 190 19.86 0.33 0.13
C ASN A 190 19.00 -0.84 -0.33
N VAL A 191 17.88 -1.04 0.36
CA VAL A 191 16.86 -2.03 -0.01
C VAL A 191 15.52 -1.30 -0.19
N VAL A 192 14.95 -1.37 -1.40
CA VAL A 192 13.61 -0.88 -1.68
C VAL A 192 12.63 -2.04 -1.56
N LEU A 193 11.71 -1.90 -0.63
CA LEU A 193 10.63 -2.86 -0.38
C LEU A 193 9.42 -2.49 -1.26
N GLY A 194 9.37 -3.04 -2.46
CA GLY A 194 8.36 -2.77 -3.49
C GLY A 194 7.09 -3.63 -3.38
N CYS A 195 6.83 -4.20 -2.21
CA CYS A 195 5.62 -4.90 -1.86
C CYS A 195 5.23 -4.54 -0.42
N THR A 196 3.95 -4.43 -0.13
CA THR A 196 3.42 -4.07 1.19
C THR A 196 3.68 -5.12 2.27
N HIS A 197 3.89 -6.37 1.89
CA HIS A 197 4.24 -7.45 2.81
C HIS A 197 5.70 -7.39 3.30
N TYR A 198 6.64 -6.93 2.47
CA TYR A 198 8.06 -7.02 2.77
C TYR A 198 8.51 -6.21 4.00
N PRO A 199 7.89 -5.07 4.35
CA PRO A 199 8.18 -4.41 5.63
C PRO A 199 7.95 -5.29 6.86
N LEU A 200 7.04 -6.27 6.79
CA LEU A 200 6.78 -7.22 7.87
C LEU A 200 7.95 -8.20 8.11
N ALA A 201 8.81 -8.39 7.10
CA ALA A 201 9.99 -9.27 7.12
C ALA A 201 11.33 -8.52 7.22
N ILE A 202 11.34 -7.23 7.59
CA ILE A 202 12.57 -6.41 7.66
C ILE A 202 13.64 -7.06 8.54
N LYS A 203 13.26 -7.64 9.67
CA LYS A 203 14.21 -8.27 10.61
C LYS A 203 14.93 -9.46 9.97
N GLU A 204 14.19 -10.29 9.26
CA GLU A 204 14.69 -11.47 8.56
C GLU A 204 15.56 -11.06 7.37
N ILE A 205 15.13 -10.09 6.57
CA ILE A 205 15.93 -9.53 5.47
C ILE A 205 17.25 -8.94 6.00
N GLN A 206 17.20 -8.22 7.11
CA GLN A 206 18.37 -7.62 7.74
C GLN A 206 19.36 -8.67 8.27
N LYS A 207 18.89 -9.83 8.78
CA LYS A 207 19.75 -10.93 9.19
C LYS A 207 20.63 -11.43 8.02
N VAL A 208 20.07 -11.51 6.81
CA VAL A 208 20.80 -11.98 5.63
C VAL A 208 21.71 -10.89 5.07
N LEU A 209 21.19 -9.68 4.82
CA LEU A 209 21.92 -8.61 4.14
C LEU A 209 22.87 -7.82 5.04
N GLY A 210 22.66 -7.84 6.36
CA GLY A 210 23.38 -7.02 7.33
C GLY A 210 22.80 -5.61 7.49
N ASN A 211 23.65 -4.63 7.80
CA ASN A 211 23.22 -3.25 8.03
C ASN A 211 22.96 -2.52 6.71
N VAL A 212 21.71 -2.36 6.36
CA VAL A 212 21.24 -1.71 5.12
C VAL A 212 20.12 -0.69 5.42
N ASN A 213 19.94 0.30 4.54
CA ASN A 213 18.83 1.25 4.64
C ASN A 213 17.60 0.68 3.94
N PHE A 214 16.48 0.65 4.62
CA PHE A 214 15.20 0.21 4.05
C PHE A 214 14.34 1.38 3.61
N PHE A 215 13.76 1.26 2.42
CA PHE A 215 12.86 2.23 1.80
C PHE A 215 11.55 1.56 1.41
N ASN A 216 10.42 2.12 1.83
CA ASN A 216 9.08 1.69 1.42
C ASN A 216 8.17 2.89 1.13
N GLY A 217 7.06 2.63 0.43
CA GLY A 217 6.16 3.69 -0.03
C GLY A 217 5.16 4.21 1.01
N ALA A 218 5.05 3.60 2.19
CA ALA A 218 3.98 3.86 3.14
C ALA A 218 3.89 5.33 3.58
N LYS A 219 5.01 5.92 4.03
CA LYS A 219 5.07 7.35 4.41
C LYS A 219 4.72 8.28 3.26
N GLY A 220 5.14 7.93 2.04
CA GLY A 220 4.83 8.71 0.83
C GLY A 220 3.33 8.75 0.55
N VAL A 221 2.68 7.59 0.63
CA VAL A 221 1.22 7.45 0.45
C VAL A 221 0.46 8.24 1.51
N SER A 222 0.83 8.10 2.79
CA SER A 222 0.16 8.79 3.89
C SER A 222 0.26 10.31 3.77
N ARG A 223 1.43 10.84 3.38
CA ARG A 223 1.61 12.29 3.11
C ARG A 223 0.78 12.74 1.91
N GLN A 224 0.71 11.93 0.85
CA GLN A 224 -0.10 12.23 -0.33
C GLN A 224 -1.59 12.20 0.03
N LEU A 225 -2.04 11.23 0.83
CA LEU A 225 -3.42 11.18 1.34
C LEU A 225 -3.75 12.46 2.10
N LYS A 226 -2.90 12.85 3.07
CA LYS A 226 -3.09 14.09 3.84
C LYS A 226 -3.25 15.30 2.92
N ARG A 227 -2.30 15.49 1.98
CA ARG A 227 -2.35 16.61 1.03
C ARG A 227 -3.64 16.63 0.22
N VAL A 228 -4.09 15.48 -0.29
CA VAL A 228 -5.30 15.39 -1.11
C VAL A 228 -6.56 15.69 -0.28
N LEU A 229 -6.62 15.23 0.98
CA LEU A 229 -7.74 15.55 1.87
C LEU A 229 -7.76 17.03 2.23
N GLU A 230 -6.59 17.66 2.47
CA GLU A 230 -6.47 19.11 2.69
C GLU A 230 -6.94 19.92 1.47
N GLU A 231 -6.41 19.63 0.28
CA GLU A 231 -6.75 20.31 -0.98
C GLU A 231 -8.24 20.21 -1.35
N LYS A 232 -8.90 19.16 -0.91
CA LYS A 232 -10.34 18.91 -1.19
C LYS A 232 -11.26 19.26 -0.02
N GLU A 233 -10.72 19.83 1.07
CA GLU A 233 -11.49 20.17 2.28
C GLU A 233 -12.22 18.96 2.87
N LEU A 234 -11.58 17.78 2.85
CA LEU A 234 -12.12 16.50 3.31
C LEU A 234 -11.51 16.01 4.63
N LEU A 235 -10.57 16.75 5.24
CA LEU A 235 -10.00 16.36 6.54
C LEU A 235 -11.08 16.31 7.62
N ASN A 236 -11.04 15.24 8.42
CA ASN A 236 -11.85 15.13 9.62
C ASN A 236 -11.17 15.80 10.81
N ASN A 237 -11.63 17.00 11.15
CA ASN A 237 -11.10 17.79 12.25
C ASN A 237 -11.99 17.74 13.51
N GLU A 238 -13.13 17.04 13.46
CA GLU A 238 -14.15 17.11 14.51
C GLU A 238 -14.03 15.99 15.56
N GLN A 239 -13.35 14.88 15.24
CA GLN A 239 -13.25 13.75 16.16
C GLN A 239 -11.85 13.69 16.77
N PRO A 240 -11.73 13.43 18.08
CA PRO A 240 -10.43 13.29 18.74
C PRO A 240 -9.67 12.03 18.30
N ARG A 241 -10.36 11.02 17.77
CA ARG A 241 -9.81 9.79 17.19
C ARG A 241 -10.84 9.12 16.29
N GLY A 242 -10.42 8.77 15.07
CA GLY A 242 -11.27 8.04 14.14
C GLY A 242 -11.39 6.55 14.47
N ASN A 243 -12.37 5.91 13.85
CA ASN A 243 -12.61 4.47 13.94
C ASN A 243 -11.93 3.72 12.80
N ILE A 244 -11.60 2.45 13.05
CA ILE A 244 -11.04 1.54 12.05
C ILE A 244 -11.97 0.34 11.94
N LEU A 245 -12.41 0.05 10.70
CA LEU A 245 -13.13 -1.17 10.37
C LEU A 245 -12.24 -2.05 9.49
N PHE A 246 -11.96 -3.26 9.94
CA PHE A 246 -11.25 -4.26 9.16
C PHE A 246 -12.22 -5.21 8.47
N LEU A 247 -12.01 -5.40 7.19
CA LEU A 247 -12.75 -6.34 6.34
C LEU A 247 -11.76 -7.27 5.66
N ASP A 248 -12.11 -8.55 5.58
CA ASP A 248 -11.30 -9.56 4.91
C ASP A 248 -12.18 -10.43 4.01
N SER A 249 -11.70 -10.74 2.81
CA SER A 249 -12.45 -11.55 1.83
C SER A 249 -12.39 -13.04 2.11
N SER A 250 -11.58 -13.50 3.08
CA SER A 250 -11.52 -14.92 3.46
C SER A 250 -12.88 -15.42 3.95
N PRO A 251 -13.33 -16.59 3.49
CA PRO A 251 -14.59 -17.20 3.95
C PRO A 251 -14.50 -17.71 5.40
N SER A 252 -13.28 -18.00 5.90
CA SER A 252 -13.06 -18.55 7.24
C SER A 252 -12.96 -17.44 8.29
N GLU A 253 -13.82 -17.52 9.33
CA GLU A 253 -13.76 -16.60 10.46
C GLU A 253 -12.49 -16.80 11.30
N GLU A 254 -12.01 -18.02 11.41
CA GLU A 254 -10.79 -18.37 12.12
C GLU A 254 -9.56 -17.70 11.49
N ILE A 255 -9.43 -17.76 10.15
CA ILE A 255 -8.35 -17.09 9.40
C ILE A 255 -8.44 -15.58 9.57
N ARG A 256 -9.66 -15.00 9.56
CA ARG A 256 -9.84 -13.55 9.76
C ARG A 256 -9.37 -13.11 11.15
N ASN A 257 -9.72 -13.85 12.19
CA ASN A 257 -9.33 -13.53 13.58
C ASN A 257 -7.80 -13.65 13.76
N GLU A 258 -7.19 -14.71 13.25
CA GLU A 258 -5.72 -14.89 13.32
C GLU A 258 -4.96 -13.75 12.64
N LYS A 259 -5.48 -13.21 11.53
CA LYS A 259 -4.87 -12.06 10.83
C LYS A 259 -5.01 -10.74 11.57
N LEU A 260 -6.08 -10.57 12.34
CA LEU A 260 -6.29 -9.36 13.15
C LEU A 260 -5.36 -9.30 14.37
N GLU A 261 -4.83 -10.43 14.83
CA GLU A 261 -3.90 -10.53 15.95
C GLU A 261 -2.43 -10.30 15.54
N ARG A 262 -2.11 -10.36 14.26
CA ARG A 262 -0.78 -10.10 13.68
C ARG A 262 -0.58 -8.63 13.34
#